data_efc3db748cef5f1b9e45473e4657d4b6
#
_entry.id   efc3db748cef5f1b9e45473e4657d4b6
#
_cell.length_a   1.000
_cell.length_b   1.000
_cell.length_c   1.000
_cell.angle_alpha   90.00
_cell.angle_beta   90.00
_cell.angle_gamma   90.00
#
_symmetry.space_group_name_H-M   'P 1'
#
loop_
_entity.id
_entity.type
_entity.pdbx_description
1 polymer ?
#
loop_
_entity_poly.entity_id
_entity_poly.type
_entity_poly.pdbx_seq_one_letter_code
_entity_poly.pdbx_strand_id
1 'polypeptide(L)' 'MVVKILGSGCKNCITLAENTKAALTELGLEAELVKVTDFSEIAKYGIMSTPGLVIDEKVVSFGKVLKSKDIVKLLEKTAK' A
#
# COMPACT_ATOMS: atom_id res chain seq x y z
N MET A 1 -10.69 6.92 -3.32
CA MET A 1 -9.37 6.62 -2.72
C MET A 1 -8.62 5.64 -3.62
N VAL A 2 -7.38 5.91 -3.88
CA VAL A 2 -6.51 5.01 -4.64
C VAL A 2 -5.38 4.55 -3.74
N VAL A 3 -5.21 3.24 -3.62
CA VAL A 3 -4.15 2.62 -2.84
C VAL A 3 -3.19 1.92 -3.81
N LYS A 4 -1.92 2.23 -3.72
CA LYS A 4 -0.91 1.64 -4.60
C LYS A 4 0.08 0.82 -3.78
N ILE A 5 0.39 -0.37 -4.30
CA ILE A 5 1.42 -1.24 -3.73
C ILE A 5 2.62 -1.18 -4.65
N LEU A 6 3.70 -0.63 -4.14
CA LEU A 6 4.94 -0.47 -4.92
C LEU A 6 5.85 -1.66 -4.70
N GLY A 7 6.14 -2.39 -5.76
CA GLY A 7 7.04 -3.54 -5.65
C GLY A 7 6.99 -4.40 -6.90
N SER A 8 8.04 -5.17 -7.12
CA SER A 8 8.23 -5.97 -8.32
C SER A 8 7.57 -7.36 -8.26
N GLY A 9 6.54 -7.52 -7.44
CA GLY A 9 5.82 -8.79 -7.34
C GLY A 9 6.47 -9.80 -6.43
N CYS A 10 7.32 -9.36 -5.51
CA CYS A 10 7.95 -10.25 -4.53
C CYS A 10 6.89 -10.75 -3.54
N LYS A 11 7.26 -11.80 -2.81
CA LYS A 11 6.36 -12.42 -1.83
C LYS A 11 5.84 -11.42 -0.80
N ASN A 12 6.69 -10.52 -0.32
CA ASN A 12 6.31 -9.49 0.62
C ASN A 12 5.35 -8.48 0.01
N CYS A 13 5.53 -8.18 -1.27
CA CYS A 13 4.64 -7.27 -1.98
C CYS A 13 3.23 -7.86 -2.09
N ILE A 14 3.14 -9.15 -2.39
CA ILE A 14 1.87 -9.86 -2.48
C ILE A 14 1.17 -9.88 -1.12
N THR A 15 1.92 -10.20 -0.06
CA THR A 15 1.39 -10.23 1.29
C THR A 15 0.86 -8.87 1.71
N LEU A 16 1.60 -7.81 1.43
CA LEU A 16 1.16 -6.45 1.73
C LEU A 16 -0.13 -6.09 0.98
N ALA A 17 -0.21 -6.47 -0.28
CA ALA A 17 -1.41 -6.22 -1.08
C ALA A 17 -2.62 -6.94 -0.50
N GLU A 18 -2.46 -8.19 -0.08
CA GLU A 18 -3.53 -8.96 0.55
C GLU A 18 -3.97 -8.34 1.87
N ASN A 19 -3.01 -7.93 2.69
CA ASN A 19 -3.31 -7.28 3.96
C ASN A 19 -4.02 -5.95 3.76
N THR A 20 -3.63 -5.20 2.74
CA THR A 20 -4.27 -3.93 2.39
C THR A 20 -5.71 -4.15 1.95
N LYS A 21 -5.93 -5.16 1.12
CA LYS A 21 -7.28 -5.52 0.66
C LYS A 21 -8.17 -5.91 1.84
N ALA A 22 -7.64 -6.70 2.77
CA ALA A 22 -8.36 -7.10 3.97
C ALA A 22 -8.73 -5.88 4.83
N ALA A 23 -7.80 -4.94 4.98
CA ALA A 23 -8.03 -3.73 5.75
C ALA A 23 -9.14 -2.86 5.12
N LEU A 24 -9.12 -2.71 3.80
CA LEU A 24 -10.15 -1.95 3.09
C LEU A 24 -11.53 -2.60 3.28
N THR A 25 -11.58 -3.92 3.20
CA THR A 25 -12.83 -4.67 3.40
C THR A 25 -13.34 -4.51 4.83
N GLU A 26 -12.44 -4.58 5.81
CA GLU A 26 -12.79 -4.42 7.22
C GLU A 26 -13.39 -3.06 7.51
N LEU A 27 -12.85 -2.02 6.89
CA LEU A 27 -13.35 -0.65 7.07
C LEU A 27 -14.56 -0.33 6.18
N GLY A 28 -14.89 -1.21 5.26
CA GLY A 28 -15.97 -0.97 4.30
C GLY A 28 -15.66 0.16 3.34
N LEU A 29 -14.38 0.43 3.10
CA LEU A 29 -13.97 1.49 2.18
C LEU A 29 -13.87 0.97 0.76
N GLU A 30 -14.43 1.74 -0.16
CA GLU A 30 -14.24 1.48 -1.58
C GLU A 30 -12.98 2.21 -2.03
N ALA A 31 -11.99 1.44 -2.47
CA ALA A 31 -10.73 1.98 -2.94
C ALA A 31 -10.24 1.15 -4.12
N GLU A 32 -9.56 1.81 -5.03
CA GLU A 32 -8.90 1.14 -6.12
C GLU A 32 -7.52 0.68 -5.65
N LEU A 33 -7.26 -0.61 -5.76
CA LEU A 33 -5.96 -1.17 -5.40
C LEU A 33 -5.14 -1.37 -6.68
N VAL A 34 -4.05 -0.65 -6.79
CA VAL A 34 -3.18 -0.70 -7.96
C VAL A 34 -1.82 -1.25 -7.55
N LYS A 35 -1.32 -2.22 -8.31
CA LYS A 35 0.03 -2.75 -8.11
C LYS A 35 0.98 -2.04 -9.07
N VAL A 36 2.00 -1.39 -8.52
CA VAL A 36 3.01 -0.69 -9.30
C VAL A 36 4.28 -1.53 -9.27
N THR A 37 4.62 -2.11 -10.41
CA THR A 37 5.77 -3.00 -10.53
C THR A 37 6.94 -2.38 -11.28
N ASP A 38 6.74 -1.23 -11.90
CA ASP A 38 7.75 -0.51 -12.67
C ASP A 38 8.66 0.27 -11.72
N PHE A 39 9.95 -0.03 -11.77
CA PHE A 39 10.94 0.66 -10.93
C PHE A 39 10.97 2.16 -11.18
N SER A 40 10.75 2.59 -12.41
CA SER A 40 10.69 4.04 -12.73
C SER A 40 9.58 4.73 -11.97
N GLU A 41 8.43 4.09 -11.89
CA GLU A 41 7.28 4.64 -11.13
C GLU A 41 7.55 4.60 -9.63
N ILE A 42 8.13 3.50 -9.15
CA ILE A 42 8.46 3.35 -7.73
C ILE A 42 9.46 4.44 -7.32
N ALA A 43 10.46 4.70 -8.15
CA ALA A 43 11.47 5.72 -7.88
C ALA A 43 10.86 7.12 -7.79
N LYS A 44 9.80 7.40 -8.52
CA LYS A 44 9.12 8.70 -8.47
C LYS A 44 8.53 9.00 -7.10
N TYR A 45 8.20 7.97 -6.33
CA TYR A 45 7.70 8.14 -4.98
C TYR A 45 8.80 8.36 -3.94
N GLY A 46 10.05 8.30 -4.37
CA GLY A 46 11.19 8.57 -3.51
C GLY A 46 11.53 7.49 -2.50
N ILE A 47 11.00 6.29 -2.67
CA ILE A 47 11.30 5.18 -1.76
C ILE A 47 12.49 4.37 -2.29
N MET A 48 13.31 3.86 -1.39
CA MET A 48 14.47 3.05 -1.74
C MET A 48 14.29 1.58 -1.38
N SER A 49 13.20 1.24 -0.73
CA SER A 49 12.91 -0.13 -0.29
C SER A 49 11.51 -0.51 -0.70
N THR A 50 11.32 -1.77 -1.06
CA THR A 50 10.01 -2.34 -1.36
C THR A 50 9.69 -3.43 -0.35
N PRO A 51 8.43 -3.71 -0.09
CA PRO A 51 7.24 -3.11 -0.68
C PRO A 51 6.94 -1.72 -0.12
N GLY A 52 6.30 -0.88 -0.92
CA GLY A 52 5.84 0.43 -0.48
C GLY A 52 4.33 0.52 -0.51
N LEU A 53 3.76 1.27 0.42
CA LEU A 53 2.32 1.51 0.47
C LEU A 53 2.03 2.98 0.24
N VAL A 54 1.24 3.26 -0.78
CA VAL A 54 0.84 4.63 -1.14
C VAL A 54 -0.67 4.74 -1.06
N ILE A 55 -1.13 5.78 -0.39
CA ILE A 55 -2.56 6.07 -0.29
C ILE A 55 -2.78 7.51 -0.78
N ASP A 56 -3.60 7.66 -1.83
CA ASP A 56 -3.90 8.96 -2.44
C ASP A 56 -2.63 9.76 -2.77
N GLU A 57 -1.68 9.10 -3.43
CA GLU A 57 -0.41 9.66 -3.88
C GLU A 57 0.58 10.01 -2.74
N LYS A 58 0.28 9.59 -1.52
CA LYS A 58 1.18 9.80 -0.37
C LYS A 58 1.76 8.47 0.07
N VAL A 59 3.09 8.40 0.17
CA VAL A 59 3.78 7.23 0.69
C VAL A 59 3.57 7.18 2.21
N VAL A 60 2.85 6.16 2.66
CA VAL A 60 2.57 6.00 4.09
C VAL A 60 3.47 4.99 4.77
N SER A 61 4.07 4.09 3.98
CA SER A 61 5.02 3.11 4.50
C SER A 61 5.87 2.55 3.36
N PHE A 62 7.08 2.11 3.68
CA PHE A 62 7.95 1.43 2.73
C PHE A 62 8.93 0.53 3.47
N GLY A 63 9.39 -0.51 2.77
CA GLY A 63 10.34 -1.46 3.32
C GLY A 63 9.80 -2.37 4.41
N LYS A 64 8.48 -2.39 4.61
CA LYS A 64 7.84 -3.19 5.64
C LYS A 64 6.60 -3.86 5.11
N VAL A 65 6.30 -5.06 5.64
CA VAL A 65 5.03 -5.71 5.40
C VAL A 65 4.14 -5.42 6.59
N LEU A 66 3.19 -4.52 6.41
CA LEU A 66 2.25 -4.15 7.45
C LEU A 66 1.16 -5.19 7.57
N LYS A 67 0.70 -5.42 8.78
CA LYS A 67 -0.45 -6.28 9.04
C LYS A 67 -1.73 -5.48 8.75
N SER A 68 -2.83 -6.20 8.51
CA SER A 68 -4.11 -5.54 8.23
C SER A 68 -4.49 -4.53 9.31
N LYS A 69 -4.22 -4.82 10.57
CA LYS A 69 -4.51 -3.91 11.68
C LYS A 69 -3.76 -2.58 11.56
N ASP A 70 -2.48 -2.65 11.17
CA ASP A 70 -1.66 -1.45 10.99
C ASP A 70 -2.15 -0.63 9.82
N ILE A 71 -2.54 -1.30 8.75
CA ILE A 71 -3.08 -0.65 7.57
C ILE A 71 -4.41 0.02 7.87
N VAL A 72 -5.27 -0.63 8.66
CA VAL A 72 -6.53 -0.04 9.10
C VAL A 72 -6.29 1.28 9.82
N LYS A 73 -5.32 1.33 10.71
CA LYS A 73 -4.97 2.56 11.42
C LYS A 73 -4.52 3.67 10.47
N LEU A 74 -3.71 3.32 9.48
CA LEU A 74 -3.25 4.29 8.48
C LEU A 74 -4.39 4.80 7.62
N LEU A 75 -5.28 3.91 7.21
CA LEU A 75 -6.44 4.27 6.40
C LEU A 75 -7.41 5.18 7.19
N GLU A 76 -7.60 4.91 8.46
CA GLU A 76 -8.44 5.74 9.31
C GLU A 76 -7.90 7.17 9.41
N LYS A 77 -6.59 7.31 9.54
CA LYS A 77 -5.94 8.63 9.56
C LYS A 77 -6.06 9.34 8.23
N THR A 78 -5.92 8.61 7.14
CA THR A 78 -5.93 9.20 5.80
C THR A 78 -7.34 9.52 5.33
N ALA A 79 -8.31 8.70 5.70
CA ALA A 79 -9.71 8.88 5.28
C ALA A 79 -10.42 10.01 6.02
N LYS A 80 -9.81 10.56 7.03
CA LYS A 80 -10.33 11.73 7.70
C LYS A 80 -9.81 13.01 7.01
#